data_8699b8237209ec09b4a88a02796b850e
#
_entry.id   8699b8237209ec09b4a88a02796b850e
#
_cell.length_a   1.000
_cell.length_b   1.000
_cell.length_c   1.000
_cell.angle_alpha   90.00
_cell.angle_beta   90.00
_cell.angle_gamma   90.00
#
_symmetry.space_group_name_H-M   'P 1'
#
loop_
_entity.id
_entity.type
_entity.pdbx_description
1 polymer ?
#
loop_
_entity_poly.entity_id
_entity_poly.type
_entity_poly.pdbx_seq_one_letter_code
_entity_poly.pdbx_strand_id
1 'polypeptide(L)'
;RSRRQRQMCIRDSFKAYSDDIGFDPVDLSDHPVQLAPEHIEALKKIVGEQNVSTTDYDRLSVAYGFTAYDILRLRHKRVDSVPDVVLYPETTGQVEQIVAYSTEHHIPLYVYGGGSSVTRGVEPVKGGISLDMRRNFNKVISFNEIDQTITVQAGMSGPDLEKTLQSAPELFGAKRQYTCGHFPQSFEYSSVGGWTVTRGAGQNSTYYGTIADIVLSQKYATPIGTIQTSHYSREATGPNLNQIMMGSEGTFGVLTEVTLRIFRWMPQNRKRFSYIFKTWDAAMKAAREMMQCECGYSSVFRLSDPEETNLMLKLYNVDETPLQPLLDKFGYKDMERCLFLGFTDGEKGYSRNVARNIAKIALKHGGMPLTGYVTRSWEKGRFNDPYLRDTLMDFGITTDTLECTVNWSNMEQVHADVRKICHALPNTVVT
;
A
#
# COMPACT_ATOMS: atom_id res chain seq x y z
N ARG A 1 34.31 1.48 10.05
CA ARG A 1 33.64 0.32 10.71
C ARG A 1 32.77 -0.39 9.67
N SER A 2 32.77 -1.72 9.64
CA SER A 2 32.00 -2.51 8.68
C SER A 2 30.49 -2.39 8.98
N ARG A 3 29.64 -2.67 7.96
CA ARG A 3 28.17 -2.71 8.12
C ARG A 3 27.70 -3.61 9.27
N ARG A 4 28.41 -4.75 9.50
CA ARG A 4 28.18 -5.64 10.65
C ARG A 4 28.55 -5.00 12.00
N GLN A 5 29.62 -4.20 12.07
CA GLN A 5 30.01 -3.52 13.32
C GLN A 5 29.04 -2.38 13.66
N ARG A 6 28.43 -1.71 12.66
CA ARG A 6 27.42 -0.67 12.89
C ARG A 6 26.08 -1.25 13.36
N GLN A 7 25.66 -2.37 12.81
CA GLN A 7 24.50 -3.11 13.32
C GLN A 7 24.72 -3.62 14.76
N MET A 8 25.93 -4.02 15.10
CA MET A 8 26.29 -4.36 16.48
C MET A 8 26.22 -3.13 17.42
N CYS A 9 26.73 -1.97 16.99
CA CYS A 9 26.66 -0.75 17.82
C CYS A 9 25.22 -0.29 18.09
N ILE A 10 24.31 -0.46 17.14
CA ILE A 10 22.87 -0.19 17.35
C ILE A 10 22.30 -1.21 18.33
N ARG A 11 22.61 -2.50 18.19
CA ARG A 11 22.22 -3.54 19.14
C ARG A 11 22.75 -3.31 20.55
N ASP A 12 23.98 -2.82 20.69
CA ASP A 12 24.61 -2.55 21.98
C ASP A 12 24.05 -1.30 22.68
N SER A 13 23.39 -0.40 21.90
CA SER A 13 22.83 0.85 22.41
C SER A 13 21.36 0.73 22.81
N PHE A 14 20.64 -0.25 22.28
CA PHE A 14 19.23 -0.48 22.56
C PHE A 14 19.07 -1.92 23.07
N LYS A 15 18.54 -2.07 24.28
CA LYS A 15 18.08 -3.39 24.75
C LYS A 15 16.79 -3.72 24.01
N ALA A 16 16.67 -4.94 23.50
CA ALA A 16 15.41 -5.45 23.01
C ALA A 16 14.37 -5.38 24.12
N TYR A 17 13.16 -4.95 23.80
CA TYR A 17 12.05 -4.87 24.75
C TYR A 17 11.63 -6.26 25.24
N SER A 18 11.84 -7.30 24.42
CA SER A 18 11.62 -8.70 24.75
C SER A 18 12.73 -9.54 24.15
N ASP A 19 13.28 -10.45 24.93
CA ASP A 19 14.21 -11.49 24.47
C ASP A 19 13.47 -12.67 23.82
N ASP A 20 12.13 -12.71 23.93
CA ASP A 20 11.29 -13.78 23.44
C ASP A 20 10.73 -13.42 22.04
N ILE A 21 11.47 -13.79 21.02
CA ILE A 21 11.10 -13.70 19.60
C ILE A 21 10.72 -15.08 19.03
N GLY A 22 10.23 -15.97 19.89
CA GLY A 22 9.86 -17.32 19.52
C GLY A 22 8.55 -17.40 18.76
N PHE A 23 8.34 -18.51 18.04
CA PHE A 23 7.07 -18.89 17.45
C PHE A 23 6.26 -19.65 18.51
N ASP A 24 5.56 -18.93 19.36
CA ASP A 24 4.64 -19.57 20.29
C ASP A 24 3.48 -20.23 19.54
N PRO A 25 3.01 -21.40 20.00
CA PRO A 25 1.76 -21.97 19.49
C PRO A 25 0.62 -20.97 19.69
N VAL A 26 -0.23 -20.84 18.68
CA VAL A 26 -1.47 -20.06 18.80
C VAL A 26 -2.46 -20.86 19.64
N ASP A 27 -2.94 -20.26 20.72
CA ASP A 27 -3.97 -20.81 21.60
C ASP A 27 -5.13 -19.83 21.71
N LEU A 28 -6.31 -20.28 21.28
CA LEU A 28 -7.57 -19.53 21.34
C LEU A 28 -8.59 -20.22 22.23
N SER A 29 -8.16 -20.95 23.27
CA SER A 29 -9.05 -21.64 24.21
C SER A 29 -10.09 -20.71 24.86
N ASP A 30 -9.73 -19.43 25.05
CA ASP A 30 -10.64 -18.38 25.56
C ASP A 30 -11.61 -17.84 24.48
N HIS A 31 -11.44 -18.26 23.23
CA HIS A 31 -12.27 -17.86 22.08
C HIS A 31 -12.81 -19.09 21.33
N PRO A 32 -13.64 -19.93 21.98
CA PRO A 32 -14.21 -21.10 21.32
C PRO A 32 -15.06 -20.68 20.12
N VAL A 33 -15.19 -21.59 19.13
CA VAL A 33 -16.10 -21.40 18.00
C VAL A 33 -17.53 -21.33 18.50
N GLN A 34 -18.23 -20.23 18.22
CA GLN A 34 -19.61 -19.97 18.63
C GLN A 34 -20.63 -20.34 17.53
N LEU A 35 -20.18 -20.41 16.27
CA LEU A 35 -21.03 -20.76 15.15
C LEU A 35 -21.48 -22.22 15.25
N ALA A 36 -22.81 -22.47 15.17
CA ALA A 36 -23.36 -23.81 15.30
C ALA A 36 -22.83 -24.76 14.21
N PRO A 37 -22.60 -26.05 14.56
CA PRO A 37 -22.01 -27.03 13.64
C PRO A 37 -22.77 -27.18 12.31
N GLU A 38 -24.09 -27.04 12.32
CA GLU A 38 -24.90 -27.09 11.10
C GLU A 38 -24.55 -26.01 10.08
N HIS A 39 -24.19 -24.80 10.55
CA HIS A 39 -23.73 -23.72 9.68
C HIS A 39 -22.36 -24.03 9.08
N ILE A 40 -21.45 -24.60 9.86
CA ILE A 40 -20.13 -25.01 9.37
C ILE A 40 -20.27 -26.09 8.29
N GLU A 41 -21.14 -27.10 8.51
CA GLU A 41 -21.38 -28.12 7.52
C GLU A 41 -22.08 -27.61 6.25
N ALA A 42 -22.95 -26.61 6.37
CA ALA A 42 -23.52 -25.94 5.20
C ALA A 42 -22.44 -25.15 4.39
N LEU A 43 -21.55 -24.44 5.07
CA LEU A 43 -20.46 -23.74 4.45
C LEU A 43 -19.45 -24.67 3.76
N LYS A 44 -19.17 -25.85 4.36
CA LYS A 44 -18.37 -26.91 3.72
C LYS A 44 -19.00 -27.41 2.40
N LYS A 45 -20.33 -27.49 2.32
CA LYS A 45 -21.00 -27.86 1.07
C LYS A 45 -20.85 -26.80 -0.03
N ILE A 46 -20.72 -25.53 0.34
CA ILE A 46 -20.54 -24.43 -0.62
C ILE A 46 -19.10 -24.39 -1.16
N VAL A 47 -18.09 -24.44 -0.29
CA VAL A 47 -16.69 -24.20 -0.70
C VAL A 47 -15.85 -25.49 -0.80
N GLY A 48 -16.34 -26.61 -0.29
CA GLY A 48 -15.58 -27.85 -0.11
C GLY A 48 -14.91 -27.90 1.27
N GLU A 49 -14.82 -29.10 1.84
CA GLU A 49 -14.28 -29.31 3.20
C GLU A 49 -12.87 -28.79 3.39
N GLN A 50 -12.00 -28.93 2.37
CA GLN A 50 -10.62 -28.47 2.37
C GLN A 50 -10.46 -26.93 2.37
N ASN A 51 -11.54 -26.22 2.10
CA ASN A 51 -11.59 -24.76 2.02
C ASN A 51 -12.31 -24.12 3.23
N VAL A 52 -12.46 -24.88 4.31
CA VAL A 52 -13.02 -24.42 5.59
C VAL A 52 -12.03 -24.71 6.70
N SER A 53 -11.73 -23.73 7.53
CA SER A 53 -10.87 -23.91 8.70
C SER A 53 -11.49 -23.29 9.95
N THR A 54 -11.36 -24.03 11.06
CA THR A 54 -11.69 -23.59 12.41
C THR A 54 -10.47 -23.67 13.33
N THR A 55 -9.26 -23.85 12.77
CA THR A 55 -8.03 -23.91 13.57
C THR A 55 -7.71 -22.57 14.18
N ASP A 56 -7.13 -22.56 15.35
CA ASP A 56 -6.74 -21.35 16.06
C ASP A 56 -5.81 -20.46 15.22
N TYR A 57 -4.85 -21.09 14.55
CA TYR A 57 -3.90 -20.36 13.70
C TYR A 57 -4.60 -19.64 12.53
N ASP A 58 -5.46 -20.34 11.79
CA ASP A 58 -6.14 -19.74 10.63
C ASP A 58 -7.10 -18.63 11.08
N ARG A 59 -7.83 -18.83 12.17
CA ARG A 59 -8.75 -17.84 12.74
C ARG A 59 -8.00 -16.57 13.17
N LEU A 60 -6.85 -16.71 13.86
CA LEU A 60 -6.05 -15.57 14.27
C LEU A 60 -5.38 -14.86 13.08
N SER A 61 -4.95 -15.63 12.06
CA SER A 61 -4.23 -15.10 10.90
C SER A 61 -5.04 -14.11 10.04
N VAL A 62 -6.36 -14.11 10.18
CA VAL A 62 -7.29 -13.23 9.46
C VAL A 62 -8.07 -12.28 10.39
N ALA A 63 -7.71 -12.24 11.67
CA ALA A 63 -8.46 -11.46 12.66
C ALA A 63 -8.07 -9.97 12.66
N TYR A 64 -6.83 -9.64 12.32
CA TYR A 64 -6.29 -8.30 12.50
C TYR A 64 -5.61 -7.79 11.24
N GLY A 65 -5.50 -6.45 11.16
CA GLY A 65 -4.73 -5.75 10.15
C GLY A 65 -3.30 -5.46 10.60
N PHE A 66 -2.78 -4.31 10.15
CA PHE A 66 -1.39 -3.88 10.37
C PHE A 66 -1.31 -2.51 11.06
N THR A 67 -2.27 -2.17 11.94
CA THR A 67 -2.12 -0.98 12.79
C THR A 67 -0.99 -1.20 13.82
N ALA A 68 -0.38 -0.12 14.31
CA ALA A 68 0.55 -0.24 15.44
C ALA A 68 -0.09 -0.93 16.65
N TYR A 69 -1.39 -0.65 16.88
CA TYR A 69 -2.17 -1.28 17.94
C TYR A 69 -2.34 -2.80 17.71
N ASP A 70 -2.62 -3.23 16.47
CA ASP A 70 -2.76 -4.66 16.13
C ASP A 70 -1.49 -5.42 16.42
N ILE A 71 -0.34 -4.88 16.01
CA ILE A 71 0.96 -5.49 16.25
C ILE A 71 1.26 -5.55 17.75
N LEU A 72 1.03 -4.46 18.49
CA LEU A 72 1.28 -4.40 19.93
C LEU A 72 0.42 -5.40 20.70
N ARG A 73 -0.90 -5.48 20.45
CA ARG A 73 -1.77 -6.42 21.16
C ARG A 73 -1.39 -7.88 20.90
N LEU A 74 -1.03 -8.22 19.65
CA LEU A 74 -0.55 -9.57 19.33
C LEU A 74 0.77 -9.89 20.03
N ARG A 75 1.72 -8.95 20.09
CA ARG A 75 2.97 -9.12 20.83
C ARG A 75 2.76 -9.33 22.33
N HIS A 76 1.72 -8.73 22.89
CA HIS A 76 1.29 -8.94 24.27
C HIS A 76 0.34 -10.12 24.44
N LYS A 77 0.18 -10.98 23.42
CA LYS A 77 -0.72 -12.15 23.42
C LYS A 77 -2.18 -11.78 23.77
N ARG A 78 -2.57 -10.54 23.44
CA ARG A 78 -3.92 -10.05 23.66
C ARG A 78 -4.76 -10.23 22.39
N VAL A 79 -5.74 -11.08 22.47
CA VAL A 79 -6.73 -11.35 21.42
C VAL A 79 -8.07 -10.82 21.91
N ASP A 80 -8.66 -9.86 21.19
CA ASP A 80 -9.94 -9.25 21.57
C ASP A 80 -11.11 -9.90 20.80
N SER A 81 -10.88 -10.33 19.56
CA SER A 81 -11.89 -10.98 18.70
C SER A 81 -11.23 -11.81 17.61
N VAL A 82 -11.91 -12.89 17.21
CA VAL A 82 -11.51 -13.75 16.09
C VAL A 82 -12.79 -14.25 15.37
N PRO A 83 -12.74 -14.63 14.08
CA PRO A 83 -13.87 -15.25 13.43
C PRO A 83 -14.10 -16.66 13.98
N ASP A 84 -15.31 -17.19 13.83
CA ASP A 84 -15.61 -18.57 14.16
C ASP A 84 -15.04 -19.53 13.11
N VAL A 85 -15.11 -19.14 11.85
CA VAL A 85 -14.68 -19.95 10.71
C VAL A 85 -14.00 -19.09 9.65
N VAL A 86 -12.98 -19.65 9.01
CA VAL A 86 -12.30 -19.06 7.85
C VAL A 86 -12.66 -19.86 6.60
N LEU A 87 -13.08 -19.16 5.55
CA LEU A 87 -13.41 -19.76 4.27
C LEU A 87 -12.43 -19.28 3.19
N TYR A 88 -12.04 -20.21 2.31
CA TYR A 88 -11.13 -19.97 1.19
C TYR A 88 -11.86 -20.18 -0.14
N PRO A 89 -12.70 -19.25 -0.62
CA PRO A 89 -13.46 -19.42 -1.84
C PRO A 89 -12.55 -19.50 -3.07
N GLU A 90 -13.00 -20.20 -4.11
CA GLU A 90 -12.29 -20.36 -5.39
C GLU A 90 -12.99 -19.67 -6.56
N THR A 91 -14.29 -19.44 -6.44
CA THR A 91 -15.14 -18.92 -7.51
C THR A 91 -16.06 -17.80 -7.04
N THR A 92 -16.43 -16.91 -7.94
CA THR A 92 -17.44 -15.88 -7.69
C THR A 92 -18.77 -16.48 -7.22
N GLY A 93 -19.20 -17.60 -7.83
CA GLY A 93 -20.44 -18.28 -7.43
C GLY A 93 -20.42 -18.81 -5.99
N GLN A 94 -19.28 -19.29 -5.49
CA GLN A 94 -19.15 -19.66 -4.08
C GLN A 94 -19.29 -18.44 -3.16
N VAL A 95 -18.67 -17.30 -3.52
CA VAL A 95 -18.80 -16.05 -2.75
C VAL A 95 -20.25 -15.58 -2.73
N GLU A 96 -20.96 -15.63 -3.86
CA GLU A 96 -22.39 -15.30 -3.96
C GLU A 96 -23.25 -16.18 -3.03
N GLN A 97 -22.99 -17.49 -3.00
CA GLN A 97 -23.69 -18.43 -2.11
C GLN A 97 -23.38 -18.16 -0.63
N ILE A 98 -22.12 -17.84 -0.29
CA ILE A 98 -21.73 -17.49 1.08
C ILE A 98 -22.45 -16.22 1.54
N VAL A 99 -22.47 -15.17 0.70
CA VAL A 99 -23.15 -13.92 1.02
C VAL A 99 -24.66 -14.14 1.21
N ALA A 100 -25.30 -14.91 0.32
CA ALA A 100 -26.70 -15.24 0.46
C ALA A 100 -26.98 -16.03 1.75
N TYR A 101 -26.19 -17.07 2.04
CA TYR A 101 -26.30 -17.88 3.25
C TYR A 101 -26.10 -17.05 4.52
N SER A 102 -25.04 -16.23 4.54
CA SER A 102 -24.73 -15.32 5.65
C SER A 102 -25.88 -14.33 5.91
N THR A 103 -26.47 -13.79 4.84
CA THR A 103 -27.61 -12.88 4.92
C THR A 103 -28.86 -13.57 5.48
N GLU A 104 -29.20 -14.75 4.98
CA GLU A 104 -30.39 -15.53 5.40
C GLU A 104 -30.30 -15.90 6.89
N HIS A 105 -29.11 -16.28 7.34
CA HIS A 105 -28.90 -16.76 8.72
C HIS A 105 -28.37 -15.67 9.67
N HIS A 106 -28.24 -14.41 9.20
CA HIS A 106 -27.73 -13.29 9.98
C HIS A 106 -26.34 -13.52 10.59
N ILE A 107 -25.46 -14.25 9.88
CA ILE A 107 -24.11 -14.55 10.32
C ILE A 107 -23.19 -13.40 9.87
N PRO A 108 -22.41 -12.78 10.78
CA PRO A 108 -21.45 -11.76 10.42
C PRO A 108 -20.42 -12.26 9.41
N LEU A 109 -20.14 -11.44 8.39
CA LEU A 109 -19.22 -11.77 7.30
C LEU A 109 -18.17 -10.67 7.15
N TYR A 110 -16.90 -11.05 7.20
CA TYR A 110 -15.76 -10.17 7.04
C TYR A 110 -14.91 -10.63 5.85
N VAL A 111 -14.37 -9.68 5.10
CA VAL A 111 -13.53 -9.98 3.93
C VAL A 111 -12.08 -9.66 4.26
N TYR A 112 -11.21 -10.66 4.10
CA TYR A 112 -9.78 -10.52 4.31
C TYR A 112 -9.04 -10.60 2.97
N GLY A 113 -8.48 -9.48 2.54
CA GLY A 113 -7.56 -9.39 1.39
C GLY A 113 -6.13 -9.62 1.82
N GLY A 114 -5.22 -8.66 1.56
CA GLY A 114 -3.83 -8.76 2.00
C GLY A 114 -3.59 -8.55 3.50
N GLY A 115 -4.59 -8.19 4.28
CA GLY A 115 -4.42 -7.87 5.71
C GLY A 115 -3.65 -6.58 5.99
N SER A 116 -3.43 -5.75 4.99
CA SER A 116 -2.64 -4.51 5.10
C SER A 116 -3.39 -3.34 5.72
N SER A 117 -4.63 -3.54 6.15
CA SER A 117 -5.47 -2.49 6.74
C SER A 117 -4.82 -1.85 7.96
N VAL A 118 -4.85 -0.52 8.00
CA VAL A 118 -4.41 0.29 9.14
C VAL A 118 -5.58 1.04 9.80
N THR A 119 -6.83 0.65 9.46
CA THR A 119 -8.07 1.26 9.97
C THR A 119 -8.94 0.27 10.73
N ARG A 120 -8.47 -0.96 10.95
CA ARG A 120 -9.16 -2.06 11.65
C ARG A 120 -10.42 -2.58 10.97
N GLY A 121 -10.64 -2.28 9.69
CA GLY A 121 -11.83 -2.72 8.93
C GLY A 121 -11.96 -4.24 8.73
N VAL A 122 -10.89 -5.00 8.97
CA VAL A 122 -10.87 -6.47 8.84
C VAL A 122 -11.21 -7.20 10.15
N GLU A 123 -11.31 -6.49 11.28
CA GLU A 123 -11.46 -7.07 12.61
C GLU A 123 -12.84 -7.71 12.80
N PRO A 124 -12.94 -9.03 13.10
CA PRO A 124 -14.21 -9.74 13.23
C PRO A 124 -14.82 -9.58 14.64
N VAL A 125 -15.23 -8.37 14.98
CA VAL A 125 -15.70 -7.98 16.32
C VAL A 125 -16.93 -8.76 16.83
N LYS A 126 -17.62 -9.49 15.95
CA LYS A 126 -18.81 -10.30 16.29
C LYS A 126 -18.63 -11.78 15.98
N GLY A 127 -17.39 -12.28 15.84
CA GLY A 127 -17.17 -13.66 15.40
C GLY A 127 -17.65 -13.89 13.95
N GLY A 128 -18.29 -15.02 13.67
CA GLY A 128 -18.87 -15.32 12.36
C GLY A 128 -17.83 -15.78 11.34
N ILE A 129 -17.98 -15.36 10.08
CA ILE A 129 -17.22 -15.84 8.93
C ILE A 129 -16.17 -14.81 8.51
N SER A 130 -14.92 -15.23 8.33
CA SER A 130 -13.92 -14.47 7.56
C SER A 130 -13.67 -15.16 6.22
N LEU A 131 -13.74 -14.39 5.13
CA LEU A 131 -13.36 -14.82 3.78
C LEU A 131 -11.91 -14.46 3.51
N ASP A 132 -11.00 -15.42 3.49
CA ASP A 132 -9.64 -15.20 3.04
C ASP A 132 -9.55 -15.33 1.52
N MET A 133 -9.42 -14.21 0.85
CA MET A 133 -9.39 -14.13 -0.61
C MET A 133 -7.99 -14.43 -1.20
N ARG A 134 -6.94 -14.50 -0.38
CA ARG A 134 -5.54 -14.66 -0.86
C ARG A 134 -5.27 -16.03 -1.46
N ARG A 135 -5.78 -17.08 -0.81
CA ARG A 135 -5.34 -18.45 -1.06
C ARG A 135 -5.76 -18.97 -2.43
N ASN A 136 -7.00 -18.79 -2.82
CA ASN A 136 -7.57 -19.41 -4.02
C ASN A 136 -8.22 -18.41 -4.99
N PHE A 137 -8.40 -17.14 -4.57
CA PHE A 137 -9.18 -16.15 -5.31
C PHE A 137 -8.29 -15.12 -6.02
N ASN A 138 -7.37 -15.61 -6.86
CA ASN A 138 -6.28 -14.81 -7.45
C ASN A 138 -6.07 -15.06 -8.95
N LYS A 139 -7.11 -15.50 -9.67
CA LYS A 139 -7.02 -15.84 -11.09
C LYS A 139 -7.21 -14.62 -11.98
N VAL A 140 -6.59 -14.66 -13.16
CA VAL A 140 -6.92 -13.76 -14.27
C VAL A 140 -8.20 -14.26 -14.94
N ILE A 141 -9.17 -13.37 -15.08
CA ILE A 141 -10.46 -13.65 -15.75
C ILE A 141 -10.35 -13.33 -17.24
N SER A 142 -9.77 -12.17 -17.58
CA SER A 142 -9.58 -11.76 -18.98
C SER A 142 -8.43 -10.76 -19.12
N PHE A 143 -7.81 -10.77 -20.30
CA PHE A 143 -6.81 -9.79 -20.72
C PHE A 143 -7.17 -9.27 -22.11
N ASN A 144 -7.14 -7.96 -22.32
CA ASN A 144 -7.42 -7.33 -23.61
C ASN A 144 -6.32 -6.31 -23.93
N GLU A 145 -5.46 -6.67 -24.90
CA GLU A 145 -4.37 -5.78 -25.33
C GLU A 145 -4.88 -4.55 -26.08
N ILE A 146 -5.99 -4.66 -26.83
CA ILE A 146 -6.52 -3.56 -27.63
C ILE A 146 -7.05 -2.46 -26.72
N ASP A 147 -7.84 -2.83 -25.71
CA ASP A 147 -8.41 -1.91 -24.75
C ASP A 147 -7.45 -1.56 -23.61
N GLN A 148 -6.31 -2.27 -23.52
CA GLN A 148 -5.34 -2.19 -22.45
C GLN A 148 -5.99 -2.40 -21.08
N THR A 149 -6.66 -3.54 -20.91
CA THR A 149 -7.35 -3.91 -19.68
C THR A 149 -7.02 -5.32 -19.25
N ILE A 150 -7.10 -5.55 -17.94
CA ILE A 150 -7.07 -6.87 -17.33
C ILE A 150 -8.17 -6.98 -16.30
N THR A 151 -8.89 -8.10 -16.29
CA THR A 151 -9.86 -8.42 -15.24
C THR A 151 -9.28 -9.54 -14.38
N VAL A 152 -9.24 -9.33 -13.09
CA VAL A 152 -8.70 -10.28 -12.12
C VAL A 152 -9.67 -10.49 -10.97
N GLN A 153 -9.55 -11.63 -10.30
CA GLN A 153 -10.19 -11.87 -9.01
C GLN A 153 -9.59 -10.96 -7.93
N ALA A 154 -10.41 -10.55 -6.98
CA ALA A 154 -10.08 -9.52 -5.98
C ALA A 154 -8.92 -9.90 -5.04
N GLY A 155 -8.65 -11.19 -4.85
CA GLY A 155 -7.54 -11.69 -4.02
C GLY A 155 -6.16 -11.64 -4.71
N MET A 156 -6.08 -11.28 -5.99
CA MET A 156 -4.81 -11.16 -6.73
C MET A 156 -3.85 -10.23 -5.99
N SER A 157 -2.63 -10.70 -5.71
CA SER A 157 -1.59 -9.89 -5.06
C SER A 157 -0.95 -8.88 -6.02
N GLY A 158 -0.36 -7.81 -5.47
CA GLY A 158 0.38 -6.84 -6.28
C GLY A 158 1.52 -7.46 -7.09
N PRO A 159 2.42 -8.24 -6.46
CA PRO A 159 3.51 -8.92 -7.15
C PRO A 159 3.04 -9.88 -8.25
N ASP A 160 1.98 -10.66 -8.00
CA ASP A 160 1.45 -11.61 -8.99
C ASP A 160 0.82 -10.87 -10.18
N LEU A 161 0.09 -9.79 -9.92
CA LEU A 161 -0.45 -8.94 -10.99
C LEU A 161 0.66 -8.36 -11.86
N GLU A 162 1.69 -7.74 -11.28
CA GLU A 162 2.81 -7.16 -12.03
C GLU A 162 3.60 -8.23 -12.80
N LYS A 163 3.88 -9.39 -12.19
CA LYS A 163 4.51 -10.52 -12.86
C LYS A 163 3.69 -10.99 -14.06
N THR A 164 2.38 -11.13 -13.89
CA THR A 164 1.45 -11.52 -14.96
C THR A 164 1.47 -10.50 -16.11
N LEU A 165 1.40 -9.21 -15.80
CA LEU A 165 1.40 -8.14 -16.79
C LEU A 165 2.74 -8.03 -17.53
N GLN A 166 3.86 -8.20 -16.83
CA GLN A 166 5.18 -8.21 -17.45
C GLN A 166 5.41 -9.48 -18.29
N SER A 167 4.73 -10.57 -17.99
CA SER A 167 4.75 -11.82 -18.78
C SER A 167 3.58 -11.90 -19.79
N ALA A 168 2.92 -10.79 -20.10
CA ALA A 168 1.78 -10.78 -21.00
C ALA A 168 2.08 -11.32 -22.43
N PRO A 169 3.30 -11.11 -23.00
CA PRO A 169 3.66 -11.74 -24.27
C PRO A 169 3.61 -13.26 -24.22
N GLU A 170 4.11 -13.86 -23.13
CA GLU A 170 4.19 -15.32 -22.95
C GLU A 170 2.82 -15.92 -22.58
N LEU A 171 2.07 -15.23 -21.74
CA LEU A 171 0.81 -15.74 -21.19
C LEU A 171 -0.40 -15.53 -22.12
N PHE A 172 -0.42 -14.40 -22.83
CA PHE A 172 -1.59 -13.97 -23.62
C PHE A 172 -1.28 -13.70 -25.08
N GLY A 173 -0.03 -13.91 -25.54
CA GLY A 173 0.39 -13.57 -26.90
C GLY A 173 0.41 -12.07 -27.20
N ALA A 174 0.48 -11.24 -26.16
CA ALA A 174 0.52 -9.79 -26.31
C ALA A 174 1.81 -9.33 -27.00
N LYS A 175 1.74 -8.22 -27.72
CA LYS A 175 2.90 -7.63 -28.41
C LYS A 175 3.88 -6.94 -27.46
N ARG A 176 3.46 -6.68 -26.21
CA ARG A 176 4.20 -5.85 -25.25
C ARG A 176 3.99 -6.32 -23.83
N GLN A 177 4.91 -5.89 -22.96
CA GLN A 177 4.80 -6.01 -21.52
C GLN A 177 3.99 -4.83 -20.94
N TYR A 178 3.31 -5.09 -19.83
CA TYR A 178 2.42 -4.12 -19.18
C TYR A 178 2.74 -3.99 -17.70
N THR A 179 2.18 -2.96 -17.07
CA THR A 179 2.18 -2.70 -15.63
C THR A 179 0.81 -2.13 -15.23
N CYS A 180 0.37 -2.40 -14.02
CA CYS A 180 -0.79 -1.75 -13.44
C CYS A 180 -0.49 -0.29 -13.06
N GLY A 181 0.76 0.03 -12.73
CA GLY A 181 1.15 1.36 -12.31
C GLY A 181 0.76 1.73 -10.88
N HIS A 182 0.04 0.85 -10.18
CA HIS A 182 -0.38 1.06 -8.79
C HIS A 182 0.58 0.35 -7.82
N PHE A 183 1.31 1.14 -7.04
CA PHE A 183 2.33 0.64 -6.12
C PHE A 183 2.14 1.26 -4.73
N PRO A 184 1.15 0.80 -3.94
CA PRO A 184 1.01 1.24 -2.55
C PRO A 184 2.21 0.79 -1.71
N GLN A 185 2.39 1.36 -0.54
CA GLN A 185 3.49 0.96 0.35
C GLN A 185 3.39 -0.52 0.77
N SER A 186 2.17 -1.03 0.90
CA SER A 186 1.85 -2.43 1.19
C SER A 186 1.87 -3.36 -0.04
N PHE A 187 2.43 -2.94 -1.17
CA PHE A 187 2.38 -3.62 -2.47
C PHE A 187 2.67 -5.13 -2.39
N GLU A 188 3.67 -5.53 -1.60
CA GLU A 188 4.13 -6.92 -1.57
C GLU A 188 3.14 -7.89 -0.93
N TYR A 189 2.22 -7.41 -0.06
CA TYR A 189 1.28 -8.25 0.67
C TYR A 189 -0.18 -7.80 0.59
N SER A 190 -0.47 -6.73 -0.13
CA SER A 190 -1.84 -6.27 -0.36
C SER A 190 -2.44 -6.86 -1.63
N SER A 191 -3.76 -6.84 -1.74
CA SER A 191 -4.52 -7.39 -2.85
C SER A 191 -5.21 -6.30 -3.68
N VAL A 192 -5.48 -6.62 -4.95
CA VAL A 192 -6.21 -5.73 -5.88
C VAL A 192 -7.58 -5.35 -5.33
N GLY A 193 -8.30 -6.31 -4.75
CA GLY A 193 -9.58 -6.03 -4.09
C GLY A 193 -9.42 -5.08 -2.92
N GLY A 194 -8.43 -5.30 -2.07
CA GLY A 194 -8.12 -4.41 -0.96
C GLY A 194 -7.84 -2.98 -1.43
N TRP A 195 -7.02 -2.79 -2.46
CA TRP A 195 -6.77 -1.47 -3.04
C TRP A 195 -8.05 -0.77 -3.47
N THR A 196 -8.94 -1.52 -4.16
CA THR A 196 -10.19 -1.00 -4.70
C THR A 196 -11.16 -0.58 -3.58
N VAL A 197 -11.39 -1.45 -2.61
CA VAL A 197 -12.35 -1.17 -1.53
C VAL A 197 -11.89 -0.14 -0.51
N THR A 198 -10.59 0.19 -0.49
CA THR A 198 -10.03 1.25 0.37
C THR A 198 -9.69 2.54 -0.39
N ARG A 199 -9.95 2.59 -1.72
CA ARG A 199 -9.55 3.72 -2.60
C ARG A 199 -8.07 4.06 -2.50
N GLY A 200 -7.22 3.04 -2.44
CA GLY A 200 -5.80 3.21 -2.19
C GLY A 200 -5.08 4.14 -3.15
N ALA A 201 -4.12 4.89 -2.65
CA ALA A 201 -3.12 5.60 -3.44
C ALA A 201 -1.80 4.82 -3.42
N GLY A 202 -0.95 5.06 -4.41
CA GLY A 202 0.37 4.43 -4.51
C GLY A 202 1.45 5.45 -4.80
N GLN A 203 2.69 5.04 -4.60
CA GLN A 203 3.86 5.92 -4.79
C GLN A 203 4.02 6.40 -6.24
N ASN A 204 3.40 5.72 -7.21
CA ASN A 204 3.43 6.09 -8.62
C ASN A 204 2.15 6.82 -9.07
N SER A 205 1.25 7.15 -8.17
CA SER A 205 -0.08 7.71 -8.50
C SER A 205 -0.02 9.08 -9.17
N THR A 206 1.06 9.82 -9.02
CA THR A 206 1.22 11.12 -9.69
C THR A 206 1.11 11.03 -11.23
N TYR A 207 1.56 9.93 -11.82
CA TYR A 207 1.49 9.70 -13.27
C TYR A 207 0.38 8.72 -13.67
N TYR A 208 0.30 7.59 -12.94
CA TYR A 208 -0.65 6.52 -13.30
C TYR A 208 -2.06 6.75 -12.78
N GLY A 209 -2.21 7.63 -11.79
CA GLY A 209 -3.44 7.81 -11.04
C GLY A 209 -3.50 6.91 -9.79
N THR A 210 -4.48 7.16 -8.95
CA THR A 210 -4.85 6.30 -7.82
C THR A 210 -5.61 5.07 -8.32
N ILE A 211 -5.92 4.14 -7.44
CA ILE A 211 -6.77 3.00 -7.84
C ILE A 211 -8.13 3.47 -8.39
N ALA A 212 -8.65 4.60 -7.90
CA ALA A 212 -9.90 5.19 -8.35
C ALA A 212 -9.87 5.69 -9.81
N ASP A 213 -8.68 5.96 -10.34
CA ASP A 213 -8.46 6.36 -11.72
C ASP A 213 -8.16 5.15 -12.64
N ILE A 214 -7.72 4.04 -12.04
CA ILE A 214 -7.28 2.83 -12.75
C ILE A 214 -8.40 1.81 -12.90
N VAL A 215 -9.29 1.69 -11.90
CA VAL A 215 -10.43 0.75 -11.94
C VAL A 215 -11.48 1.21 -12.96
N LEU A 216 -11.80 0.30 -13.88
CA LEU A 216 -12.82 0.53 -14.90
C LEU A 216 -14.15 -0.15 -14.57
N SER A 217 -14.10 -1.33 -13.92
CA SER A 217 -15.30 -2.09 -13.55
C SER A 217 -15.06 -2.90 -12.29
N GLN A 218 -16.13 -3.14 -11.56
CA GLN A 218 -16.15 -3.93 -10.33
C GLN A 218 -17.36 -4.87 -10.33
N LYS A 219 -17.19 -6.06 -9.76
CA LYS A 219 -18.28 -7.03 -9.56
C LYS A 219 -18.35 -7.43 -8.09
N TYR A 220 -19.52 -7.29 -7.51
CA TYR A 220 -19.78 -7.57 -6.10
C TYR A 220 -20.85 -8.63 -5.92
N ALA A 221 -20.63 -9.54 -4.98
CA ALA A 221 -21.66 -10.34 -4.38
C ALA A 221 -22.27 -9.55 -3.21
N THR A 222 -23.57 -9.27 -3.28
CA THR A 222 -24.28 -8.47 -2.27
C THR A 222 -25.47 -9.22 -1.72
N PRO A 223 -26.05 -8.82 -0.56
CA PRO A 223 -27.25 -9.44 0.00
C PRO A 223 -28.49 -9.42 -0.93
N ILE A 224 -28.52 -8.51 -1.90
CA ILE A 224 -29.62 -8.37 -2.86
C ILE A 224 -29.30 -8.99 -4.24
N GLY A 225 -28.16 -9.66 -4.37
CA GLY A 225 -27.69 -10.26 -5.62
C GLY A 225 -26.39 -9.65 -6.13
N THR A 226 -25.98 -10.03 -7.32
CA THR A 226 -24.73 -9.57 -7.93
C THR A 226 -24.90 -8.19 -8.52
N ILE A 227 -24.01 -7.27 -8.14
CA ILE A 227 -23.88 -5.94 -8.75
C ILE A 227 -22.62 -5.93 -9.60
N GLN A 228 -22.77 -5.60 -10.88
CA GLN A 228 -21.64 -5.32 -11.76
C GLN A 228 -21.74 -3.89 -12.26
N THR A 229 -20.67 -3.13 -12.05
CA THR A 229 -20.58 -1.77 -12.60
C THR A 229 -20.26 -1.83 -14.11
N SER A 230 -20.51 -0.74 -14.81
CA SER A 230 -20.19 -0.66 -16.24
C SER A 230 -18.69 -0.88 -16.49
N HIS A 231 -18.37 -1.49 -17.63
CA HIS A 231 -16.98 -1.74 -18.08
C HIS A 231 -16.50 -0.75 -19.13
N TYR A 232 -17.24 0.30 -19.37
CA TYR A 232 -16.78 1.37 -20.25
C TYR A 232 -15.84 2.31 -19.51
N SER A 233 -14.77 2.74 -20.17
CA SER A 233 -13.78 3.63 -19.59
C SER A 233 -14.33 5.00 -19.18
N ARG A 234 -15.40 5.44 -19.86
CA ARG A 234 -16.15 6.68 -19.58
C ARG A 234 -17.60 6.52 -19.96
N GLU A 235 -18.48 7.11 -19.16
CA GLU A 235 -19.92 7.12 -19.39
C GLU A 235 -20.47 8.54 -19.28
N ALA A 236 -21.47 8.86 -20.10
CA ALA A 236 -22.22 10.11 -20.00
C ALA A 236 -23.49 9.97 -19.15
N THR A 237 -23.78 8.76 -18.67
CA THR A 237 -24.93 8.45 -17.82
C THR A 237 -24.47 8.29 -16.36
N GLY A 238 -25.33 8.65 -15.44
CA GLY A 238 -25.03 8.55 -14.00
C GLY A 238 -26.18 7.92 -13.23
N PRO A 239 -25.97 7.64 -11.93
CA PRO A 239 -24.76 7.87 -11.13
C PRO A 239 -23.61 6.91 -11.48
N ASN A 240 -22.36 7.34 -11.24
CA ASN A 240 -21.20 6.49 -11.45
C ASN A 240 -21.06 5.47 -10.33
N LEU A 241 -21.56 4.26 -10.55
CA LEU A 241 -21.55 3.19 -9.56
C LEU A 241 -20.13 2.74 -9.17
N ASN A 242 -19.13 2.85 -10.07
CA ASN A 242 -17.75 2.58 -9.73
C ASN A 242 -17.28 3.45 -8.56
N GLN A 243 -17.63 4.74 -8.58
CA GLN A 243 -17.22 5.67 -7.52
C GLN A 243 -18.00 5.49 -6.22
N ILE A 244 -19.23 4.96 -6.28
CA ILE A 244 -20.05 4.67 -5.10
C ILE A 244 -19.54 3.39 -4.40
N MET A 245 -19.27 2.34 -5.17
CA MET A 245 -18.87 1.03 -4.65
C MET A 245 -17.42 1.02 -4.16
N MET A 246 -16.56 1.81 -4.79
CA MET A 246 -15.15 1.94 -4.43
C MET A 246 -14.98 2.68 -3.10
N GLY A 247 -14.18 2.14 -2.19
CA GLY A 247 -14.01 2.70 -0.85
C GLY A 247 -15.07 2.21 0.15
N SER A 248 -15.86 1.20 -0.20
CA SER A 248 -16.92 0.66 0.66
C SER A 248 -16.42 -0.24 1.78
N GLU A 249 -15.18 -0.71 1.71
CA GLU A 249 -14.54 -1.60 2.70
C GLU A 249 -15.41 -2.81 3.11
N GLY A 250 -16.18 -3.36 2.16
CA GLY A 250 -17.06 -4.51 2.38
C GLY A 250 -18.47 -4.18 2.88
N THR A 251 -18.82 -2.91 3.12
CA THR A 251 -20.15 -2.53 3.65
C THR A 251 -21.30 -2.80 2.67
N PHE A 252 -21.05 -2.81 1.36
CA PHE A 252 -22.08 -3.08 0.36
C PHE A 252 -22.08 -4.52 -0.14
N GLY A 253 -21.06 -5.30 0.19
CA GLY A 253 -20.89 -6.67 -0.25
C GLY A 253 -19.45 -7.04 -0.50
N VAL A 254 -19.22 -8.24 -1.01
CA VAL A 254 -17.89 -8.80 -1.28
C VAL A 254 -17.48 -8.52 -2.71
N LEU A 255 -16.41 -7.77 -2.90
CA LEU A 255 -15.80 -7.54 -4.22
C LEU A 255 -15.18 -8.85 -4.73
N THR A 256 -15.60 -9.29 -5.91
CA THR A 256 -15.15 -10.56 -6.51
C THR A 256 -14.22 -10.35 -7.70
N GLU A 257 -14.51 -9.42 -8.57
CA GLU A 257 -13.74 -9.19 -9.79
C GLU A 257 -13.50 -7.69 -9.99
N VAL A 258 -12.30 -7.36 -10.48
CA VAL A 258 -11.89 -5.98 -10.78
C VAL A 258 -11.32 -5.93 -12.18
N THR A 259 -11.83 -5.03 -13.00
CA THR A 259 -11.23 -4.68 -14.30
C THR A 259 -10.38 -3.44 -14.15
N LEU A 260 -9.11 -3.56 -14.48
CA LEU A 260 -8.11 -2.51 -14.38
C LEU A 260 -7.67 -2.04 -15.75
N ARG A 261 -7.49 -0.74 -15.90
CA ARG A 261 -6.66 -0.18 -16.96
C ARG A 261 -5.21 -0.57 -16.71
N ILE A 262 -4.48 -0.93 -17.77
CA ILE A 262 -3.06 -1.24 -17.72
C ILE A 262 -2.26 -0.34 -18.65
N PHE A 263 -0.97 -0.20 -18.34
CA PHE A 263 -0.07 0.71 -19.04
C PHE A 263 1.11 -0.06 -19.61
N ARG A 264 1.70 0.43 -20.70
CA ARG A 264 2.91 -0.18 -21.26
C ARG A 264 4.06 -0.10 -20.27
N TRP A 265 4.74 -1.23 -20.02
CA TRP A 265 5.91 -1.27 -19.17
C TRP A 265 7.17 -0.97 -19.99
N MET A 266 7.83 0.16 -19.69
CA MET A 266 8.97 0.68 -20.45
C MET A 266 10.12 1.12 -19.52
N PRO A 267 10.67 0.23 -18.68
CA PRO A 267 11.67 0.58 -17.66
C PRO A 267 12.97 1.15 -18.26
N GLN A 268 13.29 0.82 -19.53
CA GLN A 268 14.44 1.35 -20.26
C GLN A 268 14.36 2.86 -20.51
N ASN A 269 13.17 3.43 -20.49
CA ASN A 269 12.92 4.87 -20.71
C ASN A 269 12.96 5.67 -19.40
N ARG A 270 12.98 4.99 -18.24
CA ARG A 270 12.92 5.63 -16.92
C ARG A 270 14.04 6.62 -16.70
N LYS A 271 13.68 7.84 -16.29
CA LYS A 271 14.62 8.91 -15.91
C LYS A 271 14.50 9.20 -14.43
N ARG A 272 15.54 8.84 -13.68
CA ARG A 272 15.64 9.11 -12.23
C ARG A 272 16.24 10.47 -12.00
N PHE A 273 15.74 11.19 -11.00
CA PHE A 273 16.23 12.47 -10.56
C PHE A 273 16.23 12.55 -9.04
N SER A 274 17.13 13.34 -8.49
CA SER A 274 17.15 13.73 -7.08
C SER A 274 17.82 15.08 -6.92
N TYR A 275 17.28 15.89 -6.02
CA TYR A 275 17.75 17.23 -5.70
C TYR A 275 17.71 17.43 -4.19
N ILE A 276 18.58 18.28 -3.67
CA ILE A 276 18.53 18.76 -2.31
C ILE A 276 18.33 20.26 -2.32
N PHE A 277 17.39 20.75 -1.51
CA PHE A 277 17.08 22.16 -1.33
C PHE A 277 17.59 22.62 0.02
N LYS A 278 17.93 23.92 0.15
CA LYS A 278 18.45 24.49 1.40
C LYS A 278 17.37 24.67 2.46
N THR A 279 16.13 24.90 2.04
CA THR A 279 15.01 25.19 2.93
C THR A 279 13.71 24.53 2.44
N TRP A 280 12.79 24.30 3.36
CA TRP A 280 11.46 23.83 3.07
C TRP A 280 10.70 24.75 2.10
N ASP A 281 10.75 26.08 2.33
CA ASP A 281 10.09 27.06 1.45
C ASP A 281 10.56 26.97 -0.01
N ALA A 282 11.88 26.87 -0.24
CA ALA A 282 12.41 26.72 -1.59
C ALA A 282 11.97 25.39 -2.24
N ALA A 283 11.96 24.30 -1.48
CA ALA A 283 11.52 22.99 -1.94
C ALA A 283 10.04 22.98 -2.30
N MET A 284 9.19 23.58 -1.47
CA MET A 284 7.75 23.67 -1.69
C MET A 284 7.38 24.53 -2.89
N LYS A 285 8.06 25.68 -3.08
CA LYS A 285 7.88 26.51 -4.27
C LYS A 285 8.25 25.77 -5.54
N ALA A 286 9.36 25.03 -5.51
CA ALA A 286 9.78 24.19 -6.63
C ALA A 286 8.76 23.07 -6.92
N ALA A 287 8.33 22.34 -5.89
CA ALA A 287 7.36 21.26 -6.03
C ALA A 287 6.03 21.73 -6.64
N ARG A 288 5.51 22.86 -6.13
CA ARG A 288 4.29 23.46 -6.66
C ARG A 288 4.45 23.88 -8.12
N GLU A 289 5.52 24.56 -8.48
CA GLU A 289 5.78 24.97 -9.87
C GLU A 289 5.90 23.75 -10.79
N MET A 290 6.57 22.67 -10.37
CA MET A 290 6.69 21.44 -11.13
C MET A 290 5.34 20.79 -11.39
N MET A 291 4.43 20.81 -10.42
CA MET A 291 3.08 20.21 -10.55
C MET A 291 2.12 21.09 -11.38
N GLN A 292 2.40 22.39 -11.48
CA GLN A 292 1.54 23.36 -12.16
C GLN A 292 2.07 23.81 -13.54
N CYS A 293 3.24 23.32 -13.96
CA CYS A 293 3.87 23.76 -15.22
C CYS A 293 3.27 23.14 -16.50
N GLU A 294 2.28 22.25 -16.36
CA GLU A 294 1.61 21.55 -17.48
C GLU A 294 2.57 20.79 -18.41
N CYS A 295 3.76 20.47 -17.93
CA CYS A 295 4.81 19.81 -18.71
C CYS A 295 4.79 18.28 -18.58
N GLY A 296 3.75 17.71 -18.01
CA GLY A 296 3.57 16.30 -17.67
C GLY A 296 4.02 15.96 -16.25
N TYR A 297 3.68 14.76 -15.81
CA TYR A 297 3.89 14.30 -14.44
C TYR A 297 4.96 13.22 -14.36
N SER A 298 5.77 13.25 -13.31
CA SER A 298 6.67 12.15 -12.97
C SER A 298 5.88 10.99 -12.34
N SER A 299 6.38 9.77 -12.50
CA SER A 299 5.71 8.59 -11.92
C SER A 299 5.81 8.60 -10.39
N VAL A 300 7.00 8.93 -9.89
CA VAL A 300 7.23 9.19 -8.46
C VAL A 300 7.65 10.64 -8.29
N PHE A 301 7.02 11.30 -7.34
CA PHE A 301 7.25 12.69 -6.96
C PHE A 301 7.24 12.76 -5.43
N ARG A 302 8.42 12.70 -4.81
CA ARG A 302 8.57 12.65 -3.36
C ARG A 302 9.44 13.79 -2.86
N LEU A 303 8.87 14.61 -2.01
CA LEU A 303 9.58 15.66 -1.28
C LEU A 303 9.56 15.30 0.20
N SER A 304 10.73 15.16 0.78
CA SER A 304 10.94 14.98 2.22
C SER A 304 11.25 16.30 2.90
N ASP A 305 10.62 16.53 4.03
CA ASP A 305 10.85 17.70 4.85
C ASP A 305 12.23 17.66 5.55
N PRO A 306 12.63 18.69 6.31
CA PRO A 306 13.94 18.72 6.94
C PRO A 306 14.21 17.57 7.90
N GLU A 307 13.23 17.15 8.69
CA GLU A 307 13.40 16.11 9.70
C GLU A 307 13.48 14.72 9.05
N GLU A 308 12.56 14.42 8.12
CA GLU A 308 12.62 13.19 7.32
C GLU A 308 13.94 13.12 6.53
N THR A 309 14.33 14.22 5.87
CA THR A 309 15.59 14.29 5.12
C THR A 309 16.79 13.99 6.02
N ASN A 310 16.84 14.57 7.21
CA ASN A 310 17.92 14.33 8.16
C ASN A 310 17.96 12.88 8.63
N LEU A 311 16.79 12.29 8.96
CA LEU A 311 16.70 10.89 9.33
C LEU A 311 17.16 9.97 8.18
N MET A 312 16.67 10.20 6.97
CA MET A 312 17.04 9.41 5.79
C MET A 312 18.55 9.47 5.50
N LEU A 313 19.16 10.65 5.54
CA LEU A 313 20.60 10.79 5.31
C LEU A 313 21.42 10.06 6.38
N LYS A 314 20.98 10.05 7.65
CA LYS A 314 21.60 9.27 8.72
C LYS A 314 21.41 7.76 8.52
N LEU A 315 20.23 7.28 8.16
CA LEU A 315 19.98 5.87 7.89
C LEU A 315 20.84 5.32 6.74
N TYR A 316 21.12 6.16 5.73
CA TYR A 316 22.04 5.82 4.65
C TYR A 316 23.49 6.14 4.96
N ASN A 317 23.83 6.59 6.18
CA ASN A 317 25.16 6.97 6.66
C ASN A 317 25.84 8.05 5.81
N VAL A 318 25.09 8.97 5.26
CA VAL A 318 25.63 10.08 4.47
C VAL A 318 26.44 11.04 5.35
N ASP A 319 26.05 11.22 6.60
CA ASP A 319 26.73 11.99 7.63
C ASP A 319 28.16 11.52 7.93
N GLU A 320 28.46 10.23 7.67
CA GLU A 320 29.80 9.66 7.79
C GLU A 320 30.64 9.71 6.50
N THR A 321 30.11 10.36 5.44
CA THR A 321 30.78 10.46 4.14
C THR A 321 31.36 11.87 3.90
N PRO A 322 32.30 12.03 2.95
CA PRO A 322 32.78 13.36 2.53
C PRO A 322 31.68 14.27 1.96
N LEU A 323 30.50 13.73 1.68
CA LEU A 323 29.36 14.50 1.17
C LEU A 323 28.79 15.45 2.24
N GLN A 324 28.79 15.06 3.51
CA GLN A 324 28.25 15.88 4.60
C GLN A 324 28.99 17.22 4.73
N PRO A 325 30.34 17.30 4.89
CA PRO A 325 31.05 18.55 4.92
C PRO A 325 30.87 19.42 3.67
N LEU A 326 30.69 18.77 2.52
CA LEU A 326 30.41 19.47 1.27
C LEU A 326 29.04 20.14 1.28
N LEU A 327 28.02 19.44 1.75
CA LEU A 327 26.67 19.99 1.91
C LEU A 327 26.68 21.20 2.85
N ASP A 328 27.34 21.08 4.01
CA ASP A 328 27.44 22.14 4.99
C ASP A 328 28.16 23.38 4.44
N LYS A 329 29.26 23.16 3.74
CA LYS A 329 30.04 24.25 3.07
C LYS A 329 29.19 25.03 2.06
N PHE A 330 28.27 24.38 1.36
CA PHE A 330 27.36 25.00 0.41
C PHE A 330 26.05 25.50 1.04
N GLY A 331 25.89 25.40 2.38
CA GLY A 331 24.75 25.90 3.13
C GLY A 331 23.50 24.99 3.13
N TYR A 332 23.66 23.69 2.86
CA TYR A 332 22.62 22.68 3.00
C TYR A 332 22.69 22.08 4.41
N LYS A 333 22.23 22.82 5.40
CA LYS A 333 22.39 22.49 6.81
C LYS A 333 21.45 21.38 7.26
N ASP A 334 21.87 20.61 8.27
CA ASP A 334 21.03 19.64 8.95
C ASP A 334 19.78 20.33 9.52
N MET A 335 18.65 19.62 9.50
CA MET A 335 17.35 20.10 9.96
C MET A 335 16.79 21.33 9.21
N GLU A 336 17.44 21.78 8.12
CA GLU A 336 16.93 22.84 7.23
C GLU A 336 16.72 22.32 5.80
N ARG A 337 17.61 21.45 5.33
CA ARG A 337 17.63 20.92 3.96
C ARG A 337 16.53 19.90 3.70
N CYS A 338 16.04 19.87 2.46
CA CYS A 338 14.96 19.00 2.01
C CYS A 338 15.39 18.15 0.82
N LEU A 339 15.13 16.86 0.86
CA LEU A 339 15.41 15.93 -0.23
C LEU A 339 14.19 15.81 -1.14
N PHE A 340 14.40 16.01 -2.43
CA PHE A 340 13.42 15.74 -3.48
C PHE A 340 13.94 14.63 -4.39
N LEU A 341 13.15 13.60 -4.59
CA LEU A 341 13.51 12.49 -5.47
C LEU A 341 12.31 11.94 -6.24
N GLY A 342 12.60 11.26 -7.32
CA GLY A 342 11.59 10.61 -8.12
C GLY A 342 12.13 10.07 -9.44
N PHE A 343 11.19 9.58 -10.24
CA PHE A 343 11.48 9.15 -11.60
C PHE A 343 10.28 9.34 -12.53
N THR A 344 10.56 9.40 -13.81
CA THR A 344 9.55 9.45 -14.87
C THR A 344 9.55 8.14 -15.65
N ASP A 345 8.39 7.61 -15.93
CA ASP A 345 8.17 6.47 -16.82
C ASP A 345 7.50 6.94 -18.13
N GLY A 346 7.21 6.00 -19.02
CA GLY A 346 6.48 6.23 -20.24
C GLY A 346 7.34 6.24 -21.49
N GLU A 347 6.86 6.85 -22.56
CA GLU A 347 7.58 6.98 -23.82
C GLU A 347 8.85 7.83 -23.63
N LYS A 348 9.88 7.54 -24.43
CA LYS A 348 11.22 8.16 -24.28
C LYS A 348 11.20 9.69 -24.38
N GLY A 349 10.40 10.24 -25.30
CA GLY A 349 10.26 11.69 -25.46
C GLY A 349 9.58 12.32 -24.27
N TYR A 350 8.49 11.71 -23.80
CA TYR A 350 7.76 12.14 -22.60
C TYR A 350 8.66 12.12 -21.34
N SER A 351 9.29 10.99 -21.04
CA SER A 351 10.17 10.85 -19.86
C SER A 351 11.30 11.88 -19.85
N ARG A 352 11.91 12.13 -21.02
CA ARG A 352 12.96 13.13 -21.16
C ARG A 352 12.45 14.56 -20.95
N ASN A 353 11.28 14.87 -21.50
CA ASN A 353 10.68 16.20 -21.39
C ASN A 353 10.37 16.53 -19.92
N VAL A 354 9.67 15.63 -19.24
CA VAL A 354 9.30 15.81 -17.83
C VAL A 354 10.55 15.96 -16.96
N ALA A 355 11.53 15.05 -17.09
CA ALA A 355 12.77 15.12 -16.32
C ALA A 355 13.57 16.42 -16.57
N ARG A 356 13.58 16.93 -17.82
CA ARG A 356 14.24 18.20 -18.15
C ARG A 356 13.55 19.40 -17.50
N ASN A 357 12.23 19.43 -17.50
CA ASN A 357 11.47 20.52 -16.88
C ASN A 357 11.60 20.49 -15.35
N ILE A 358 11.56 19.30 -14.73
CA ILE A 358 11.86 19.13 -13.30
C ILE A 358 13.25 19.69 -12.98
N ALA A 359 14.26 19.32 -13.77
CA ALA A 359 15.64 19.84 -13.58
C ALA A 359 15.70 21.36 -13.67
N LYS A 360 15.07 21.94 -14.68
CA LYS A 360 15.05 23.40 -14.89
C LYS A 360 14.40 24.14 -13.71
N ILE A 361 13.26 23.63 -13.23
CA ILE A 361 12.54 24.24 -12.11
C ILE A 361 13.30 24.03 -10.78
N ALA A 362 13.85 22.83 -10.55
CA ALA A 362 14.66 22.58 -9.35
C ALA A 362 15.84 23.55 -9.26
N LEU A 363 16.60 23.71 -10.34
CA LEU A 363 17.72 24.64 -10.40
C LEU A 363 17.28 26.10 -10.19
N LYS A 364 16.16 26.51 -10.78
CA LYS A 364 15.58 27.86 -10.60
C LYS A 364 15.33 28.19 -9.12
N HIS A 365 14.90 27.21 -8.33
CA HIS A 365 14.63 27.35 -6.89
C HIS A 365 15.82 26.96 -6.00
N GLY A 366 17.04 26.88 -6.56
CA GLY A 366 18.25 26.60 -5.78
C GLY A 366 18.46 25.14 -5.39
N GLY A 367 17.72 24.22 -6.02
CA GLY A 367 17.93 22.78 -5.83
C GLY A 367 19.26 22.33 -6.43
N MET A 368 20.12 21.73 -5.62
CA MET A 368 21.38 21.13 -6.06
C MET A 368 21.10 19.71 -6.57
N PRO A 369 21.52 19.36 -7.80
CA PRO A 369 21.33 18.00 -8.30
C PRO A 369 22.20 17.01 -7.53
N LEU A 370 21.59 15.90 -7.14
CA LEU A 370 22.26 14.71 -6.64
C LEU A 370 22.34 13.66 -7.75
N THR A 371 23.06 12.57 -7.48
CA THR A 371 23.16 11.49 -8.46
C THR A 371 21.87 10.64 -8.49
N GLY A 372 21.53 10.05 -9.63
CA GLY A 372 20.42 9.10 -9.74
C GLY A 372 20.56 7.84 -8.84
N TYR A 373 21.69 7.69 -8.14
CA TYR A 373 21.91 6.65 -7.14
C TYR A 373 20.97 6.81 -5.94
N VAL A 374 20.72 8.05 -5.49
CA VAL A 374 19.81 8.31 -4.35
C VAL A 374 18.42 7.76 -4.63
N THR A 375 17.83 8.12 -5.77
CA THR A 375 16.52 7.59 -6.18
C THR A 375 16.55 6.09 -6.39
N ARG A 376 17.62 5.54 -6.97
CA ARG A 376 17.75 4.08 -7.17
C ARG A 376 17.85 3.32 -5.83
N SER A 377 18.52 3.90 -4.85
CA SER A 377 18.62 3.33 -3.52
C SER A 377 17.26 3.29 -2.83
N TRP A 378 16.53 4.40 -2.87
CA TRP A 378 15.16 4.48 -2.38
C TRP A 378 14.23 3.49 -3.11
N GLU A 379 14.29 3.41 -4.43
CA GLU A 379 13.46 2.52 -5.25
C GLU A 379 13.63 1.04 -4.85
N LYS A 380 14.83 0.64 -4.44
CA LYS A 380 15.10 -0.74 -3.98
C LYS A 380 14.51 -1.05 -2.60
N GLY A 381 14.38 -0.04 -1.76
CA GLY A 381 13.91 -0.19 -0.37
C GLY A 381 12.47 0.26 -0.12
N ARG A 382 11.80 0.82 -1.12
CA ARG A 382 10.51 1.52 -0.94
C ARG A 382 9.35 0.69 -0.39
N PHE A 383 9.48 -0.63 -0.38
CA PHE A 383 8.47 -1.54 0.17
C PHE A 383 8.91 -2.17 1.50
N ASN A 384 10.07 -1.77 2.06
CA ASN A 384 10.59 -2.32 3.30
C ASN A 384 10.00 -1.65 4.56
N ASP A 385 9.48 -0.44 4.45
CA ASP A 385 9.01 0.34 5.59
C ASP A 385 7.94 -0.38 6.44
N PRO A 386 6.95 -1.09 5.86
CA PRO A 386 5.97 -1.84 6.64
C PRO A 386 6.59 -2.94 7.52
N TYR A 387 7.65 -3.58 7.04
CA TYR A 387 8.37 -4.62 7.81
C TYR A 387 9.27 -4.04 8.90
N LEU A 388 9.75 -2.80 8.71
CA LEU A 388 10.58 -2.12 9.69
C LEU A 388 9.80 -1.82 10.99
N ARG A 389 8.51 -1.57 10.90
CA ARG A 389 7.62 -1.29 12.03
C ARG A 389 7.72 -2.38 13.11
N ASP A 390 7.63 -3.64 12.70
CA ASP A 390 7.68 -4.78 13.63
C ASP A 390 9.06 -4.90 14.29
N THR A 391 10.13 -4.75 13.52
CA THR A 391 11.50 -4.75 14.04
C THR A 391 11.77 -3.61 15.03
N LEU A 392 11.24 -2.41 14.76
CA LEU A 392 11.42 -1.25 15.66
C LEU A 392 10.73 -1.46 17.01
N MET A 393 9.61 -2.18 17.03
CA MET A 393 8.92 -2.51 18.28
C MET A 393 9.76 -3.40 19.22
N ASP A 394 10.70 -4.19 18.71
CA ASP A 394 11.65 -4.95 19.55
C ASP A 394 12.53 -4.02 20.39
N PHE A 395 12.70 -2.78 19.95
CA PHE A 395 13.47 -1.75 20.64
C PHE A 395 12.60 -0.71 21.37
N GLY A 396 11.31 -0.99 21.54
CA GLY A 396 10.35 -0.08 22.17
C GLY A 396 10.00 1.15 21.34
N ILE A 397 10.25 1.11 20.03
CA ILE A 397 9.92 2.21 19.10
C ILE A 397 8.66 1.84 18.35
N THR A 398 7.59 2.61 18.57
CA THR A 398 6.34 2.48 17.83
C THR A 398 6.31 3.47 16.68
N THR A 399 5.96 2.99 15.48
CA THR A 399 5.76 3.83 14.30
C THR A 399 4.31 3.75 13.86
N ASP A 400 3.74 4.91 13.53
CA ASP A 400 2.42 4.99 12.91
C ASP A 400 2.46 5.98 11.74
N THR A 401 1.42 5.99 10.90
CA THR A 401 1.36 6.82 9.72
C THR A 401 0.08 7.65 9.74
N LEU A 402 0.23 8.94 9.41
CA LEU A 402 -0.88 9.86 9.20
C LEU A 402 -0.84 10.29 7.73
N GLU A 403 -1.98 10.22 7.07
CA GLU A 403 -2.12 10.65 5.67
C GLU A 403 -3.31 11.58 5.54
N CYS A 404 -3.12 12.69 4.85
CA CYS A 404 -4.20 13.60 4.50
C CYS A 404 -3.96 14.25 3.13
N THR A 405 -5.05 14.62 2.49
CA THR A 405 -5.02 15.39 1.24
C THR A 405 -5.18 16.87 1.56
N VAL A 406 -4.31 17.71 1.00
CA VAL A 406 -4.27 19.15 1.30
C VAL A 406 -4.16 19.95 0.01
N ASN A 407 -4.89 21.05 -0.08
CA ASN A 407 -4.71 22.03 -1.15
C ASN A 407 -3.40 22.80 -0.97
N TRP A 408 -2.75 23.20 -2.08
CA TRP A 408 -1.51 23.99 -2.03
C TRP A 408 -1.56 25.22 -1.15
N SER A 409 -2.70 25.89 -1.09
CA SER A 409 -2.91 27.09 -0.25
C SER A 409 -2.83 26.82 1.26
N ASN A 410 -3.08 25.59 1.68
CA ASN A 410 -3.12 25.19 3.10
C ASN A 410 -1.92 24.30 3.50
N MET A 411 -1.08 23.94 2.54
CA MET A 411 -0.01 22.95 2.76
C MET A 411 0.96 23.38 3.88
N GLU A 412 1.42 24.61 3.87
CA GLU A 412 2.35 25.12 4.87
C GLU A 412 1.74 25.12 6.28
N GLN A 413 0.48 25.55 6.39
CA GLN A 413 -0.22 25.58 7.67
C GLN A 413 -0.46 24.17 8.22
N VAL A 414 -0.96 23.25 7.39
CA VAL A 414 -1.21 21.87 7.82
C VAL A 414 0.11 21.18 8.19
N HIS A 415 1.17 21.34 7.41
CA HIS A 415 2.48 20.79 7.74
C HIS A 415 2.98 21.29 9.11
N ALA A 416 2.91 22.61 9.36
CA ALA A 416 3.31 23.19 10.63
C ALA A 416 2.46 22.72 11.81
N ASP A 417 1.14 22.64 11.64
CA ASP A 417 0.22 22.22 12.70
C ASP A 417 0.38 20.74 13.04
N VAL A 418 0.48 19.86 12.05
CA VAL A 418 0.71 18.42 12.27
C VAL A 418 2.02 18.21 13.03
N ARG A 419 3.10 18.85 12.62
CA ARG A 419 4.40 18.76 13.32
C ARG A 419 4.30 19.25 14.76
N LYS A 420 3.67 20.41 14.97
CA LYS A 420 3.46 20.97 16.29
C LYS A 420 2.69 20.02 17.22
N ILE A 421 1.62 19.39 16.70
CA ILE A 421 0.79 18.46 17.48
C ILE A 421 1.57 17.19 17.81
N CYS A 422 2.26 16.61 16.82
CA CYS A 422 3.03 15.39 17.02
C CYS A 422 4.23 15.61 17.96
N HIS A 423 4.95 16.73 17.83
CA HIS A 423 6.06 17.07 18.73
C HIS A 423 5.62 17.43 20.17
N ALA A 424 4.34 17.68 20.39
CA ALA A 424 3.82 17.82 21.77
C ALA A 424 3.85 16.48 22.54
N LEU A 425 3.92 15.35 21.83
CA LEU A 425 4.15 14.03 22.41
C LEU A 425 5.65 13.86 22.72
N PRO A 426 6.04 13.42 23.91
CA PRO A 426 7.44 13.25 24.27
C PRO A 426 8.11 12.18 23.40
N ASN A 427 9.39 12.40 23.08
CA ASN A 427 10.22 11.46 22.30
C ASN A 427 9.66 11.09 20.91
N THR A 428 8.92 12.00 20.28
CA THR A 428 8.35 11.79 18.95
C THR A 428 9.22 12.41 17.87
N VAL A 429 9.51 11.63 16.83
CA VAL A 429 10.12 12.08 15.58
C VAL A 429 9.04 12.10 14.51
N VAL A 430 8.95 13.17 13.74
CA VAL A 430 7.94 13.33 12.68
C VAL A 430 8.63 13.28 11.32
N THR A 431 8.31 12.26 10.53
CA THR A 431 8.95 12.03 9.22
C THR A 431 7.92 11.86 8.11
#